data_9de3463bc2ed296836b73c48274e96fb
#
_entry.id   9de3463bc2ed296836b73c48274e96fb
#
_cell.length_a   1.000
_cell.length_b   1.000
_cell.length_c   1.000
_cell.angle_alpha   90.00
_cell.angle_beta   90.00
_cell.angle_gamma   90.00
#
_symmetry.space_group_name_H-M   'P 1'
#
loop_
_entity.id
_entity.type
_entity.pdbx_description
1 polymer ?
#
loop_
_entity_poly.entity_id
_entity_poly.type
_entity_poly.pdbx_seq_one_letter_code
_entity_poly.pdbx_strand_id
1 'polypeptide(L)'
;MSIIGELYAYGKMFGYGSGISPSNMTIFRAIGVSNGIKLYICGPEDSVVNRQTLCTVAGVKVVRSTTTYPKTPGDGTLILDLKREDLKKYASDPYLDTNVAQGTTYYYSAFPYSDNGVFNYSEKNRCDNGSKNYELYGYDEDQSDSNPLTRITYPQDVDNYGFTNISMDLSTGTMNLNSWKDAFFVKYTRPVMLKSNGDVDYELDHNDQTLKKGTTEASDISNASYDGNAMVEFPKMYFKRWTDSNNVKHVRVCNVKLDDDYKCYQHMYNGKELDVIYLPMFEGSYINKTVRSIAGQTPMNTNTGETELIGIQANGAGWIFDDFMNKQMIKDLLFLMARSSDAQSKFGNGHKSGGTAAGSLFKTGTIKDKGMFYGTSGNVAVKVFWLENYYGDRWDRTDGIMYNNGHVIVKPTSIWDICWT
;
A
#
# COMPACT_ATOMS: atom_id res chain seq x y z
N MET A 1 33.81 -3.44 24.51
CA MET A 1 33.91 -4.28 23.29
C MET A 1 32.62 -4.07 22.52
N SER A 2 32.67 -3.59 21.27
CA SER A 2 31.43 -3.26 20.51
C SER A 2 30.75 -4.56 20.12
N ILE A 3 29.41 -4.57 20.09
CA ILE A 3 28.54 -5.68 19.62
C ILE A 3 29.01 -6.24 18.27
N ILE A 4 29.69 -5.45 17.46
CA ILE A 4 30.27 -5.81 16.17
C ILE A 4 31.53 -6.66 16.31
N GLY A 5 32.33 -6.43 17.33
CA GLY A 5 33.46 -7.30 17.63
C GLY A 5 33.00 -8.70 18.03
N GLU A 6 31.87 -8.79 18.73
CA GLU A 6 31.26 -10.05 19.13
C GLU A 6 30.59 -10.76 17.93
N LEU A 7 29.90 -10.03 17.04
CA LEU A 7 29.34 -10.60 15.81
C LEU A 7 30.42 -11.10 14.84
N TYR A 8 31.56 -10.40 14.76
CA TYR A 8 32.69 -10.84 13.93
C TYR A 8 33.39 -12.05 14.52
N ALA A 9 33.53 -12.08 15.87
CA ALA A 9 34.07 -13.23 16.59
C ALA A 9 33.13 -14.45 16.50
N TYR A 10 31.80 -14.22 16.56
CA TYR A 10 30.78 -15.25 16.40
C TYR A 10 30.76 -15.80 14.97
N GLY A 11 30.85 -14.91 13.96
CA GLY A 11 30.94 -15.30 12.54
C GLY A 11 32.21 -16.14 12.27
N LYS A 12 33.34 -15.79 12.84
CA LYS A 12 34.59 -16.57 12.75
C LYS A 12 34.51 -17.91 13.46
N MET A 13 33.88 -17.96 14.64
CA MET A 13 33.75 -19.18 15.44
C MET A 13 32.75 -20.19 14.84
N PHE A 14 31.75 -19.72 14.11
CA PHE A 14 30.74 -20.57 13.47
C PHE A 14 30.82 -20.60 11.94
N GLY A 15 31.84 -20.04 11.32
CA GLY A 15 31.98 -19.99 9.86
C GLY A 15 31.05 -19.01 9.15
N TYR A 16 30.41 -18.10 9.87
CA TYR A 16 29.48 -17.09 9.27
C TYR A 16 30.17 -15.87 8.67
N GLY A 17 31.48 -15.75 8.76
CA GLY A 17 32.23 -14.55 8.36
C GLY A 17 32.34 -14.31 6.84
N SER A 18 31.85 -15.20 5.98
CA SER A 18 31.92 -15.06 4.52
C SER A 18 30.63 -15.44 3.81
N GLY A 19 29.52 -15.63 4.51
CA GLY A 19 28.35 -16.32 4.00
C GLY A 19 27.04 -15.53 3.92
N ILE A 20 27.05 -14.20 4.03
CA ILE A 20 25.82 -13.42 3.90
C ILE A 20 25.51 -13.24 2.41
N SER A 21 24.39 -13.83 1.98
CA SER A 21 23.90 -13.67 0.63
C SER A 21 23.23 -12.31 0.45
N PRO A 22 23.22 -11.73 -0.76
CA PRO A 22 22.41 -10.56 -1.09
C PRO A 22 20.92 -10.76 -0.78
N SER A 23 20.19 -9.66 -0.65
CA SER A 23 18.73 -9.65 -0.58
C SER A 23 18.10 -10.19 -1.87
N ASN A 24 16.78 -10.36 -1.87
CA ASN A 24 16.05 -10.75 -3.09
C ASN A 24 16.09 -9.62 -4.13
N MET A 25 15.81 -9.99 -5.39
CA MET A 25 15.63 -9.03 -6.48
C MET A 25 14.58 -7.97 -6.11
N THR A 26 14.84 -6.72 -6.45
CA THR A 26 13.88 -5.64 -6.34
C THR A 26 12.81 -5.73 -7.42
N ILE A 27 13.24 -6.06 -8.66
CA ILE A 27 12.33 -6.37 -9.78
C ILE A 27 12.87 -7.60 -10.48
N PHE A 28 12.02 -8.61 -10.69
CA PHE A 28 12.33 -9.72 -11.58
C PHE A 28 11.04 -10.27 -12.18
N ARG A 29 10.81 -9.98 -13.47
CA ARG A 29 9.63 -10.45 -14.20
C ARG A 29 9.91 -10.72 -15.66
N ALA A 30 9.13 -11.62 -16.26
CA ALA A 30 9.14 -11.93 -17.67
C ALA A 30 7.76 -11.64 -18.30
N ILE A 31 7.75 -11.10 -19.51
CA ILE A 31 6.53 -10.86 -20.29
C ILE A 31 6.76 -11.35 -21.71
N GLY A 32 5.93 -12.31 -22.17
CA GLY A 32 5.93 -12.74 -23.55
C GLY A 32 5.46 -11.62 -24.48
N VAL A 33 6.21 -11.40 -25.56
CA VAL A 33 5.89 -10.45 -26.64
C VAL A 33 6.07 -11.14 -27.99
N SER A 34 5.59 -10.53 -29.08
CA SER A 34 5.60 -11.15 -30.41
C SER A 34 6.98 -11.55 -30.92
N ASN A 35 8.04 -10.88 -30.47
CA ASN A 35 9.42 -11.11 -30.93
C ASN A 35 10.36 -11.63 -29.83
N GLY A 36 9.82 -12.12 -28.69
CA GLY A 36 10.65 -12.63 -27.60
C GLY A 36 9.98 -12.57 -26.23
N ILE A 37 10.81 -12.52 -25.18
CA ILE A 37 10.37 -12.33 -23.80
C ILE A 37 11.11 -11.12 -23.23
N LYS A 38 10.36 -10.12 -22.77
CA LYS A 38 10.90 -8.97 -22.06
C LYS A 38 11.17 -9.32 -20.60
N LEU A 39 12.42 -9.14 -20.15
CA LEU A 39 12.84 -9.33 -18.78
C LEU A 39 13.08 -7.96 -18.13
N TYR A 40 12.27 -7.62 -17.12
CA TYR A 40 12.49 -6.47 -16.26
C TYR A 40 13.31 -6.92 -15.07
N ILE A 41 14.46 -6.31 -14.86
CA ILE A 41 15.46 -6.75 -13.88
C ILE A 41 15.97 -5.56 -13.10
N CYS A 42 15.81 -5.58 -11.78
CA CYS A 42 16.48 -4.68 -10.87
C CYS A 42 17.06 -5.50 -9.72
N GLY A 43 18.38 -5.50 -9.61
CA GLY A 43 19.10 -6.21 -8.55
C GLY A 43 18.85 -5.58 -7.18
N PRO A 44 19.19 -6.29 -6.10
CA PRO A 44 19.13 -5.76 -4.75
C PRO A 44 20.21 -4.71 -4.50
N GLU A 45 20.00 -3.89 -3.49
CA GLU A 45 21.01 -3.00 -2.93
C GLU A 45 21.86 -3.74 -1.87
N ASP A 46 22.98 -3.12 -1.50
CA ASP A 46 23.82 -3.63 -0.40
C ASP A 46 23.02 -3.69 0.89
N SER A 47 23.25 -4.73 1.67
CA SER A 47 22.64 -4.84 2.99
C SER A 47 23.47 -4.03 4.00
N VAL A 48 22.86 -2.99 4.57
CA VAL A 48 23.48 -2.10 5.54
C VAL A 48 22.70 -2.12 6.85
N VAL A 49 23.38 -2.41 7.96
CA VAL A 49 22.82 -2.35 9.31
C VAL A 49 23.70 -1.48 10.18
N ASN A 50 23.12 -0.53 10.90
CA ASN A 50 23.84 0.41 11.77
C ASN A 50 25.03 1.11 11.08
N ARG A 51 24.86 1.51 9.81
CA ARG A 51 25.88 2.12 8.95
C ARG A 51 27.07 1.20 8.59
N GLN A 52 26.91 -0.10 8.79
CA GLN A 52 27.91 -1.09 8.35
C GLN A 52 27.33 -1.94 7.24
N THR A 53 28.09 -2.09 6.16
CA THR A 53 27.75 -2.96 5.05
C THR A 53 27.98 -4.41 5.47
N LEU A 54 26.90 -5.18 5.54
CA LEU A 54 26.93 -6.61 5.86
C LEU A 54 27.14 -7.47 4.63
N CYS A 55 26.62 -7.03 3.49
CA CYS A 55 26.73 -7.73 2.21
C CYS A 55 26.82 -6.71 1.09
N THR A 56 27.88 -6.77 0.29
CA THR A 56 28.06 -6.01 -0.95
C THR A 56 27.61 -6.86 -2.11
N VAL A 57 26.66 -6.33 -2.92
CA VAL A 57 26.17 -7.02 -4.11
C VAL A 57 27.16 -6.82 -5.25
N ALA A 58 27.72 -7.92 -5.75
CA ALA A 58 28.66 -7.89 -6.90
C ALA A 58 27.96 -8.04 -8.25
N GLY A 59 26.79 -8.72 -8.27
CA GLY A 59 26.09 -8.91 -9.53
C GLY A 59 24.85 -9.81 -9.40
N VAL A 60 24.24 -10.10 -10.55
CA VAL A 60 23.11 -11.01 -10.69
C VAL A 60 23.31 -11.89 -11.93
N LYS A 61 23.18 -13.20 -11.76
CA LYS A 61 23.09 -14.15 -12.88
C LYS A 61 21.60 -14.46 -13.14
N VAL A 62 21.18 -14.39 -14.40
CA VAL A 62 19.83 -14.78 -14.83
C VAL A 62 19.93 -16.02 -15.68
N VAL A 63 19.24 -17.07 -15.28
CA VAL A 63 19.27 -18.40 -15.91
C VAL A 63 17.86 -18.78 -16.36
N ARG A 64 17.74 -19.38 -17.53
CA ARG A 64 16.50 -19.81 -18.16
C ARG A 64 16.44 -21.33 -18.34
N SER A 65 15.24 -21.91 -18.19
CA SER A 65 14.93 -23.31 -18.51
C SER A 65 13.55 -23.41 -19.16
N THR A 66 13.29 -24.51 -19.87
CA THR A 66 11.96 -24.82 -20.46
C THR A 66 11.19 -25.85 -19.66
N THR A 67 11.77 -26.42 -18.61
CA THR A 67 11.15 -27.53 -17.85
C THR A 67 10.74 -27.12 -16.43
N THR A 68 11.55 -26.34 -15.73
CA THR A 68 11.31 -25.90 -14.35
C THR A 68 12.18 -24.70 -14.03
N TYR A 69 11.89 -24.03 -12.92
CA TYR A 69 12.75 -22.95 -12.42
C TYR A 69 14.15 -23.46 -12.09
N PRO A 70 15.21 -22.88 -12.69
CA PRO A 70 16.59 -23.18 -12.30
C PRO A 70 16.78 -22.99 -10.79
N LYS A 71 17.44 -23.98 -10.13
CA LYS A 71 17.71 -23.94 -8.69
C LYS A 71 19.08 -23.38 -8.38
N THR A 72 20.01 -23.47 -9.35
CA THR A 72 21.38 -22.94 -9.27
C THR A 72 21.74 -22.19 -10.56
N PRO A 73 22.79 -21.35 -10.56
CA PRO A 73 23.28 -20.70 -11.78
C PRO A 73 23.72 -21.65 -12.91
N GLY A 74 23.89 -22.94 -12.62
CA GLY A 74 24.26 -23.98 -13.58
C GLY A 74 23.08 -24.79 -14.13
N ASP A 75 21.84 -24.60 -13.67
CA ASP A 75 20.69 -25.45 -13.99
C ASP A 75 19.92 -24.99 -15.26
N GLY A 76 20.60 -24.49 -16.26
CA GLY A 76 19.95 -24.07 -17.48
C GLY A 76 20.84 -23.19 -18.35
N THR A 77 20.19 -22.36 -19.18
CA THR A 77 20.91 -21.42 -20.07
C THR A 77 21.13 -20.10 -19.33
N LEU A 78 22.39 -19.70 -19.16
CA LEU A 78 22.74 -18.37 -18.65
C LEU A 78 22.34 -17.32 -19.70
N ILE A 79 21.44 -16.40 -19.33
CA ILE A 79 20.94 -15.33 -20.21
C ILE A 79 21.70 -14.04 -19.96
N LEU A 80 21.95 -13.71 -18.70
CA LEU A 80 22.65 -12.48 -18.28
C LEU A 80 23.56 -12.78 -17.08
N ASP A 81 24.71 -12.09 -17.06
CA ASP A 81 25.59 -11.96 -15.90
C ASP A 81 25.83 -10.46 -15.67
N LEU A 82 24.85 -9.81 -14.98
CA LEU A 82 24.89 -8.39 -14.68
C LEU A 82 25.92 -8.13 -13.58
N LYS A 83 26.78 -7.16 -13.80
CA LYS A 83 27.71 -6.68 -12.78
C LYS A 83 27.06 -5.56 -11.96
N ARG A 84 27.69 -5.17 -10.88
CA ARG A 84 27.21 -4.16 -9.93
C ARG A 84 26.68 -2.89 -10.61
N GLU A 85 27.42 -2.38 -11.57
CA GLU A 85 27.09 -1.17 -12.33
C GLU A 85 25.84 -1.29 -13.19
N ASP A 86 25.47 -2.52 -13.58
CA ASP A 86 24.34 -2.81 -14.47
C ASP A 86 23.08 -3.29 -13.70
N LEU A 87 23.09 -3.35 -12.37
CA LEU A 87 21.99 -3.94 -11.57
C LEU A 87 20.63 -3.27 -11.78
N LYS A 88 20.60 -2.01 -12.21
CA LYS A 88 19.36 -1.24 -12.47
C LYS A 88 19.08 -1.03 -13.97
N LYS A 89 19.96 -1.52 -14.85
CA LYS A 89 19.93 -1.25 -16.28
C LYS A 89 18.62 -1.64 -16.96
N TYR A 90 18.04 -2.75 -16.56
CA TYR A 90 16.83 -3.30 -17.17
C TYR A 90 15.58 -3.13 -16.29
N ALA A 91 15.60 -2.16 -15.38
CA ALA A 91 14.46 -1.89 -14.49
C ALA A 91 13.27 -1.26 -15.23
N SER A 92 13.55 -0.30 -16.12
CA SER A 92 12.54 0.42 -16.92
C SER A 92 12.60 0.08 -18.40
N ASP A 93 13.80 -0.19 -18.94
CA ASP A 93 14.02 -0.63 -20.33
C ASP A 93 14.40 -2.13 -20.32
N PRO A 94 13.44 -3.05 -20.55
CA PRO A 94 13.65 -4.48 -20.32
C PRO A 94 14.62 -5.11 -21.30
N TYR A 95 15.41 -6.07 -20.82
CA TYR A 95 16.17 -6.95 -21.68
C TYR A 95 15.22 -7.80 -22.54
N LEU A 96 15.43 -7.86 -23.84
CA LEU A 96 14.64 -8.71 -24.74
C LEU A 96 15.40 -10.03 -25.01
N ASP A 97 14.89 -11.12 -24.45
CA ASP A 97 15.34 -12.48 -24.78
C ASP A 97 14.65 -12.91 -26.08
N THR A 98 15.39 -12.87 -27.17
CA THR A 98 14.91 -13.24 -28.52
C THR A 98 15.15 -14.70 -28.89
N ASN A 99 15.97 -15.43 -28.11
CA ASN A 99 16.26 -16.83 -28.35
C ASN A 99 15.25 -17.75 -27.67
N VAL A 100 13.98 -17.54 -27.99
CA VAL A 100 12.82 -18.25 -27.41
C VAL A 100 11.88 -18.71 -28.51
N ALA A 101 11.28 -19.89 -28.33
CA ALA A 101 10.28 -20.42 -29.26
C ALA A 101 8.89 -19.91 -28.90
N GLN A 102 8.09 -19.55 -29.89
CA GLN A 102 6.71 -19.13 -29.70
C GLN A 102 5.87 -20.28 -29.10
N GLY A 103 4.97 -19.96 -28.17
CA GLY A 103 4.09 -20.93 -27.51
C GLY A 103 4.79 -21.78 -26.44
N THR A 104 6.06 -21.53 -26.16
CA THR A 104 6.83 -22.25 -25.14
C THR A 104 6.87 -21.43 -23.84
N THR A 105 6.60 -22.08 -22.71
CA THR A 105 6.82 -21.49 -21.39
C THR A 105 8.28 -21.58 -21.01
N TYR A 106 8.87 -20.46 -20.63
CA TYR A 106 10.23 -20.36 -20.14
C TYR A 106 10.23 -19.92 -18.69
N TYR A 107 10.99 -20.62 -17.86
CA TYR A 107 11.16 -20.39 -16.43
C TYR A 107 12.50 -19.69 -16.20
N TYR A 108 12.49 -18.56 -15.53
CA TYR A 108 13.67 -17.77 -15.22
C TYR A 108 13.92 -17.74 -13.73
N SER A 109 15.19 -17.85 -13.34
CA SER A 109 15.66 -17.62 -11.97
C SER A 109 16.79 -16.61 -11.98
N ALA A 110 16.73 -15.65 -11.07
CA ALA A 110 17.79 -14.69 -10.84
C ALA A 110 18.56 -15.07 -9.57
N PHE A 111 19.87 -15.02 -9.63
CA PHE A 111 20.78 -15.37 -8.55
C PHE A 111 21.67 -14.16 -8.24
N PRO A 112 21.22 -13.24 -7.36
CA PRO A 112 22.10 -12.20 -6.83
C PRO A 112 23.30 -12.84 -6.11
N TYR A 113 24.49 -12.28 -6.30
CA TYR A 113 25.70 -12.77 -5.62
C TYR A 113 26.51 -11.62 -5.02
N SER A 114 27.16 -11.93 -3.91
CA SER A 114 28.04 -11.01 -3.20
C SER A 114 29.44 -10.99 -3.81
N ASP A 115 30.24 -10.01 -3.40
CA ASP A 115 31.66 -9.89 -3.70
C ASP A 115 32.48 -11.11 -3.22
N ASN A 116 31.98 -11.81 -2.19
CA ASN A 116 32.55 -13.07 -1.69
C ASN A 116 32.03 -14.32 -2.44
N GLY A 117 31.26 -14.15 -3.51
CA GLY A 117 30.75 -15.24 -4.35
C GLY A 117 29.58 -16.02 -3.75
N VAL A 118 28.92 -15.50 -2.70
CA VAL A 118 27.76 -16.15 -2.09
C VAL A 118 26.49 -15.78 -2.85
N PHE A 119 25.74 -16.78 -3.33
CA PHE A 119 24.53 -16.61 -4.08
C PHE A 119 23.28 -16.61 -3.20
N ASN A 120 22.26 -15.84 -3.61
CA ASN A 120 20.90 -15.94 -3.09
C ASN A 120 20.11 -16.92 -3.96
N TYR A 121 19.62 -17.99 -3.36
CA TYR A 121 18.84 -19.06 -4.03
C TYR A 121 17.34 -18.98 -3.73
N SER A 122 16.84 -17.83 -3.29
CA SER A 122 15.44 -17.65 -2.92
C SER A 122 14.49 -17.90 -4.10
N GLU A 123 13.42 -18.61 -3.85
CA GLU A 123 12.33 -18.82 -4.80
C GLU A 123 11.58 -17.53 -5.17
N LYS A 124 11.74 -16.48 -4.36
CA LYS A 124 11.21 -15.14 -4.67
C LYS A 124 11.89 -14.48 -5.87
N ASN A 125 13.04 -15.02 -6.30
CA ASN A 125 13.80 -14.54 -7.44
C ASN A 125 13.49 -15.36 -8.72
N ARG A 126 12.25 -15.83 -8.88
CA ARG A 126 11.79 -16.65 -10.00
C ARG A 126 10.62 -16.02 -10.71
N CYS A 127 10.58 -16.16 -12.05
CA CYS A 127 9.44 -15.80 -12.88
C CYS A 127 9.41 -16.66 -14.15
N ASP A 128 8.28 -16.75 -14.82
CA ASP A 128 8.15 -17.30 -16.16
C ASP A 128 7.51 -16.26 -17.09
N ASN A 129 7.43 -16.57 -18.38
CA ASN A 129 6.89 -15.65 -19.37
C ASN A 129 5.37 -15.39 -19.23
N GLY A 130 4.71 -16.00 -18.25
CA GLY A 130 3.32 -15.78 -17.90
C GLY A 130 3.11 -15.38 -16.43
N SER A 131 4.14 -15.54 -15.56
CA SER A 131 4.07 -15.18 -14.15
C SER A 131 4.89 -13.93 -13.84
N LYS A 132 4.49 -13.23 -12.81
CA LYS A 132 5.18 -12.06 -12.27
C LYS A 132 5.20 -12.14 -10.75
N ASN A 133 6.26 -11.61 -10.16
CA ASN A 133 6.47 -11.58 -8.70
C ASN A 133 5.91 -10.31 -8.04
N TYR A 134 5.06 -9.57 -8.74
CA TYR A 134 4.37 -8.38 -8.23
C TYR A 134 2.96 -8.30 -8.80
N GLU A 135 2.14 -7.52 -8.15
CA GLU A 135 0.80 -7.17 -8.59
C GLU A 135 0.77 -5.70 -9.01
N LEU A 136 0.32 -5.44 -10.26
CA LEU A 136 0.22 -4.11 -10.83
C LEU A 136 -1.22 -3.85 -11.25
N TYR A 137 -1.88 -2.95 -10.57
CA TYR A 137 -3.22 -2.50 -10.90
C TYR A 137 -3.20 -1.06 -11.40
N GLY A 138 -4.22 -0.66 -12.15
CA GLY A 138 -4.28 0.72 -12.59
C GLY A 138 -5.52 1.06 -13.40
N TYR A 139 -5.69 2.36 -13.61
CA TYR A 139 -6.73 2.91 -14.45
C TYR A 139 -6.22 4.12 -15.23
N ASP A 140 -6.92 4.43 -16.30
CA ASP A 140 -6.78 5.64 -17.08
C ASP A 140 -8.07 6.45 -16.98
N GLU A 141 -7.93 7.75 -16.70
CA GLU A 141 -9.04 8.69 -16.55
C GLU A 141 -8.97 9.73 -17.67
N ASP A 142 -9.91 9.66 -18.63
CA ASP A 142 -10.07 10.70 -19.64
C ASP A 142 -10.70 11.93 -18.98
N GLN A 143 -9.91 12.97 -18.75
CA GLN A 143 -10.35 14.20 -18.11
C GLN A 143 -11.23 15.07 -19.01
N SER A 144 -11.30 14.76 -20.32
CA SER A 144 -12.21 15.42 -21.28
C SER A 144 -13.62 14.81 -21.28
N ASP A 145 -13.77 13.55 -20.82
CA ASP A 145 -15.08 12.92 -20.65
C ASP A 145 -15.73 13.42 -19.35
N SER A 146 -16.86 14.14 -19.50
CA SER A 146 -17.63 14.67 -18.37
C SER A 146 -18.44 13.62 -17.61
N ASN A 147 -18.63 12.41 -18.20
CA ASN A 147 -19.41 11.35 -17.56
C ASN A 147 -18.56 10.53 -16.58
N PRO A 148 -18.83 10.61 -15.27
CA PRO A 148 -18.03 9.90 -14.26
C PRO A 148 -18.10 8.39 -14.37
N LEU A 149 -19.07 7.82 -15.09
CA LEU A 149 -19.26 6.37 -15.24
C LEU A 149 -18.47 5.77 -16.40
N THR A 150 -18.04 6.61 -17.37
CA THR A 150 -17.35 6.16 -18.59
C THR A 150 -15.90 6.64 -18.69
N ARG A 151 -15.56 7.74 -18.00
CA ARG A 151 -14.25 8.36 -18.09
C ARG A 151 -13.09 7.49 -17.57
N ILE A 152 -13.37 6.43 -16.78
CA ILE A 152 -12.37 5.53 -16.24
C ILE A 152 -12.35 4.22 -17.00
N THR A 153 -11.17 3.83 -17.49
CA THR A 153 -10.93 2.58 -18.22
C THR A 153 -9.78 1.80 -17.60
N TYR A 154 -9.74 0.48 -17.87
CA TYR A 154 -8.62 -0.38 -17.46
C TYR A 154 -7.71 -0.63 -18.67
N PRO A 155 -6.45 -0.18 -18.63
CA PRO A 155 -5.51 -0.39 -19.71
C PRO A 155 -4.99 -1.83 -19.75
N GLN A 156 -4.42 -2.23 -20.90
CA GLN A 156 -3.96 -3.61 -21.11
C GLN A 156 -2.65 -3.97 -20.40
N ASP A 157 -1.93 -2.99 -19.88
CA ASP A 157 -0.63 -3.16 -19.22
C ASP A 157 -0.72 -3.49 -17.72
N VAL A 158 -1.94 -3.66 -17.18
CA VAL A 158 -2.20 -3.93 -15.76
C VAL A 158 -2.95 -5.25 -15.53
N ASP A 159 -2.90 -5.77 -14.31
CA ASP A 159 -3.53 -7.03 -13.93
C ASP A 159 -5.03 -7.00 -13.94
N ASN A 160 -5.62 -5.84 -13.71
CA ASN A 160 -7.05 -5.66 -13.72
C ASN A 160 -7.64 -5.42 -15.13
N TYR A 161 -6.85 -5.58 -16.19
CA TYR A 161 -7.43 -5.62 -17.53
C TYR A 161 -8.46 -6.77 -17.63
N GLY A 162 -9.70 -6.44 -17.97
CA GLY A 162 -10.79 -7.42 -18.00
C GLY A 162 -11.44 -7.74 -16.65
N PHE A 163 -11.02 -7.11 -15.55
CA PHE A 163 -11.69 -7.29 -14.26
C PHE A 163 -13.13 -6.78 -14.29
N THR A 164 -13.99 -7.52 -13.59
CA THR A 164 -15.31 -7.02 -13.22
C THR A 164 -15.15 -6.09 -12.01
N ASN A 165 -15.61 -4.85 -12.17
CA ASN A 165 -15.61 -3.87 -11.09
C ASN A 165 -16.52 -4.30 -9.93
N ILE A 166 -16.30 -3.71 -8.75
CA ILE A 166 -17.14 -3.92 -7.58
C ILE A 166 -18.60 -3.56 -7.85
N SER A 167 -19.49 -4.14 -7.09
CA SER A 167 -20.91 -3.76 -7.09
C SER A 167 -21.48 -3.74 -5.68
N MET A 168 -22.12 -2.64 -5.31
CA MET A 168 -22.84 -2.45 -4.06
C MET A 168 -24.34 -2.58 -4.32
N ASP A 169 -25.00 -3.45 -3.58
CA ASP A 169 -26.46 -3.39 -3.46
C ASP A 169 -26.80 -2.27 -2.48
N LEU A 170 -27.16 -1.12 -3.02
CA LEU A 170 -27.48 0.07 -2.24
C LEU A 170 -28.78 -0.04 -1.42
N SER A 171 -29.58 -1.09 -1.60
CA SER A 171 -30.75 -1.35 -0.78
C SER A 171 -30.42 -2.07 0.53
N THR A 172 -29.41 -2.93 0.50
CA THR A 172 -28.97 -3.75 1.65
C THR A 172 -27.63 -3.29 2.24
N GLY A 173 -26.83 -2.55 1.47
CA GLY A 173 -25.46 -2.19 1.80
C GLY A 173 -24.45 -3.30 1.57
N THR A 174 -24.83 -4.36 0.84
CA THR A 174 -23.96 -5.51 0.60
C THR A 174 -23.02 -5.26 -0.56
N MET A 175 -21.70 -5.37 -0.33
CA MET A 175 -20.66 -5.25 -1.34
C MET A 175 -20.30 -6.60 -1.94
N ASN A 176 -20.27 -6.68 -3.26
CA ASN A 176 -19.60 -7.74 -4.01
C ASN A 176 -18.26 -7.20 -4.56
N LEU A 177 -17.17 -7.77 -4.09
CA LEU A 177 -15.81 -7.39 -4.53
C LEU A 177 -15.48 -7.92 -5.94
N ASN A 178 -16.24 -8.87 -6.46
CA ASN A 178 -16.01 -9.47 -7.79
C ASN A 178 -14.54 -9.90 -7.97
N SER A 179 -13.86 -9.36 -9.00
CA SER A 179 -12.46 -9.70 -9.30
C SER A 179 -11.45 -9.13 -8.30
N TRP A 180 -11.86 -8.23 -7.40
CA TRP A 180 -10.94 -7.47 -6.55
C TRP A 180 -10.61 -8.14 -5.21
N LYS A 181 -11.30 -9.24 -4.85
CA LYS A 181 -11.14 -9.91 -3.55
C LYS A 181 -9.71 -10.34 -3.21
N ASP A 182 -8.91 -10.67 -4.24
CA ASP A 182 -7.55 -11.17 -4.08
C ASP A 182 -6.48 -10.09 -4.33
N ALA A 183 -6.86 -8.87 -4.74
CA ALA A 183 -5.92 -7.76 -4.91
C ALA A 183 -5.18 -7.45 -3.60
N PHE A 184 -3.86 -7.26 -3.65
CA PHE A 184 -3.03 -7.19 -2.44
C PHE A 184 -3.50 -6.10 -1.45
N PHE A 185 -3.95 -4.94 -1.94
CA PHE A 185 -4.45 -3.85 -1.11
C PHE A 185 -5.85 -4.11 -0.52
N VAL A 186 -6.58 -5.13 -1.01
CA VAL A 186 -7.80 -5.64 -0.37
C VAL A 186 -7.46 -6.76 0.60
N LYS A 187 -6.66 -7.72 0.14
CA LYS A 187 -6.34 -8.94 0.89
C LYS A 187 -5.51 -8.70 2.15
N TYR A 188 -4.59 -7.74 2.11
CA TYR A 188 -3.65 -7.47 3.22
C TYR A 188 -4.01 -6.24 4.04
N THR A 189 -5.04 -5.49 3.66
CA THR A 189 -5.63 -4.46 4.53
C THR A 189 -6.46 -5.14 5.62
N ARG A 190 -6.36 -4.69 6.86
CA ARG A 190 -7.04 -5.32 7.99
C ARG A 190 -7.44 -4.33 9.10
N PRO A 191 -8.59 -4.54 9.77
CA PRO A 191 -9.01 -3.75 10.91
C PRO A 191 -8.32 -4.27 12.18
N VAL A 192 -7.77 -3.37 12.99
CA VAL A 192 -6.99 -3.73 14.19
C VAL A 192 -7.32 -2.82 15.37
N MET A 193 -7.10 -3.32 16.59
CA MET A 193 -6.90 -2.48 17.76
C MET A 193 -5.41 -2.19 17.91
N LEU A 194 -5.03 -0.91 17.77
CA LEU A 194 -3.66 -0.42 17.83
C LEU A 194 -3.44 0.30 19.16
N LYS A 195 -2.46 -0.14 19.95
CA LYS A 195 -2.09 0.52 21.22
C LYS A 195 -1.45 1.89 21.00
N SER A 196 -1.45 2.72 22.03
CA SER A 196 -0.83 4.05 21.99
C SER A 196 0.65 4.00 21.63
N ASN A 197 1.37 2.93 21.99
CA ASN A 197 2.78 2.73 21.66
C ASN A 197 3.04 2.30 20.21
N GLY A 198 1.97 2.10 19.41
CA GLY A 198 2.05 1.70 18.00
C GLY A 198 2.04 0.20 17.75
N ASP A 199 1.93 -0.64 18.79
CA ASP A 199 1.82 -2.09 18.62
C ASP A 199 0.39 -2.51 18.29
N VAL A 200 0.22 -3.43 17.35
CA VAL A 200 -1.06 -4.09 17.11
C VAL A 200 -1.33 -5.04 18.27
N ASP A 201 -2.43 -4.81 19.00
CA ASP A 201 -2.85 -5.69 20.09
C ASP A 201 -3.53 -6.94 19.54
N TYR A 202 -4.54 -6.74 18.70
CA TYR A 202 -5.23 -7.83 17.99
C TYR A 202 -5.96 -7.32 16.75
N GLU A 203 -6.30 -8.25 15.88
CA GLU A 203 -7.09 -8.00 14.68
C GLU A 203 -8.59 -8.11 15.02
N LEU A 204 -9.38 -7.18 14.50
CA LEU A 204 -10.83 -7.19 14.61
C LEU A 204 -11.45 -8.14 13.59
N ASP A 205 -12.65 -8.68 13.87
CA ASP A 205 -13.35 -9.49 12.88
C ASP A 205 -13.70 -8.66 11.65
N HIS A 206 -13.53 -9.24 10.48
CA HIS A 206 -13.67 -8.53 9.20
C HIS A 206 -15.12 -8.16 8.87
N ASN A 207 -16.09 -8.88 9.41
CA ASN A 207 -17.51 -8.66 9.15
C ASN A 207 -18.21 -7.94 10.31
N ASP A 208 -17.73 -8.15 11.54
CA ASP A 208 -18.30 -7.56 12.76
C ASP A 208 -17.16 -7.14 13.69
N GLN A 209 -16.75 -5.88 13.64
CA GLN A 209 -15.62 -5.37 14.41
C GLN A 209 -15.94 -5.26 15.92
N THR A 210 -17.17 -5.57 16.36
CA THR A 210 -17.47 -5.74 17.80
C THR A 210 -16.81 -6.98 18.39
N LEU A 211 -16.25 -7.87 17.54
CA LEU A 211 -15.61 -9.11 17.91
C LEU A 211 -14.11 -9.08 17.55
N LYS A 212 -13.33 -9.87 18.29
CA LYS A 212 -11.96 -10.20 17.91
C LYS A 212 -11.97 -11.25 16.81
N LYS A 213 -11.07 -11.14 15.85
CA LYS A 213 -11.01 -12.02 14.66
C LYS A 213 -10.98 -13.49 15.03
N GLY A 214 -11.89 -14.26 14.41
CA GLY A 214 -11.94 -15.72 14.56
C GLY A 214 -12.40 -16.21 15.94
N THR A 215 -12.98 -15.33 16.76
CA THR A 215 -13.49 -15.66 18.09
C THR A 215 -14.91 -15.11 18.29
N THR A 216 -15.54 -15.44 19.44
CA THR A 216 -16.78 -14.81 19.91
C THR A 216 -16.51 -13.79 21.02
N GLU A 217 -15.25 -13.48 21.28
CA GLU A 217 -14.85 -12.53 22.32
C GLU A 217 -15.10 -11.09 21.84
N ALA A 218 -15.72 -10.30 22.71
CA ALA A 218 -15.98 -8.89 22.43
C ALA A 218 -14.65 -8.12 22.27
N SER A 219 -14.61 -7.23 21.29
CA SER A 219 -13.49 -6.31 21.09
C SER A 219 -13.62 -5.06 21.96
N ASP A 220 -12.53 -4.32 22.09
CA ASP A 220 -12.49 -3.03 22.79
C ASP A 220 -12.89 -1.85 21.90
N ILE A 221 -13.50 -2.09 20.76
CA ILE A 221 -13.81 -1.06 19.75
C ILE A 221 -14.66 0.11 20.29
N SER A 222 -15.45 -0.13 21.34
CA SER A 222 -16.29 0.86 22.03
C SER A 222 -15.80 1.18 23.44
N ASN A 223 -14.65 0.66 23.86
CA ASN A 223 -14.10 0.85 25.21
C ASN A 223 -13.29 2.14 25.29
N ALA A 224 -13.88 3.20 25.83
CA ALA A 224 -13.21 4.49 25.98
C ALA A 224 -12.01 4.47 26.95
N SER A 225 -11.88 3.43 27.78
CA SER A 225 -10.75 3.24 28.72
C SER A 225 -9.63 2.37 28.14
N TYR A 226 -9.82 1.81 26.96
CA TYR A 226 -8.78 1.02 26.27
C TYR A 226 -7.57 1.91 25.93
N ASP A 227 -6.35 1.44 26.13
CA ASP A 227 -5.14 2.15 25.75
C ASP A 227 -4.81 1.91 24.27
N GLY A 228 -5.46 2.64 23.39
CA GLY A 228 -5.26 2.51 21.93
C GLY A 228 -6.48 2.96 21.13
N ASN A 229 -6.51 2.63 19.85
CA ASN A 229 -7.48 3.09 18.88
C ASN A 229 -7.91 1.97 17.93
N ALA A 230 -9.13 2.03 17.43
CA ALA A 230 -9.59 1.20 16.32
C ALA A 230 -9.03 1.79 15.02
N MET A 231 -8.17 1.05 14.34
CA MET A 231 -7.44 1.49 13.16
C MET A 231 -7.58 0.50 12.01
N VAL A 232 -7.27 0.94 10.82
CA VAL A 232 -7.12 0.08 9.64
C VAL A 232 -5.65 0.09 9.21
N GLU A 233 -5.05 -1.08 9.19
CA GLU A 233 -3.69 -1.28 8.69
C GLU A 233 -3.72 -1.44 7.17
N PHE A 234 -2.94 -0.63 6.47
CA PHE A 234 -2.74 -0.72 5.02
C PHE A 234 -1.33 -1.19 4.71
N PRO A 235 -1.16 -2.18 3.79
CA PRO A 235 0.15 -2.60 3.31
C PRO A 235 0.81 -1.51 2.47
N LYS A 236 2.14 -1.51 2.39
CA LYS A 236 2.88 -0.61 1.53
C LYS A 236 2.44 -0.71 0.07
N MET A 237 2.20 0.43 -0.52
CA MET A 237 1.81 0.58 -1.92
C MET A 237 2.65 1.64 -2.59
N TYR A 238 3.07 1.37 -3.82
CA TYR A 238 3.77 2.31 -4.67
C TYR A 238 2.84 2.78 -5.77
N PHE A 239 2.72 4.09 -5.93
CA PHE A 239 1.90 4.71 -6.96
C PHE A 239 2.76 5.44 -7.98
N LYS A 240 2.40 5.28 -9.26
CA LYS A 240 2.86 6.12 -10.36
C LYS A 240 1.66 6.86 -10.94
N ARG A 241 1.76 8.20 -11.04
CA ARG A 241 0.69 9.06 -11.56
C ARG A 241 1.28 10.03 -12.55
N TRP A 242 0.64 10.12 -13.72
CA TRP A 242 1.03 11.11 -14.74
C TRP A 242 -0.19 11.46 -15.59
N THR A 243 -0.12 12.59 -16.29
CA THR A 243 -1.11 12.99 -17.30
C THR A 243 -0.39 13.10 -18.63
N ASP A 244 -0.96 12.52 -19.68
CA ASP A 244 -0.39 12.56 -21.01
C ASP A 244 -0.83 13.82 -21.79
N SER A 245 -0.32 13.97 -23.03
CA SER A 245 -0.65 15.09 -23.91
C SER A 245 -2.12 15.14 -24.37
N ASN A 246 -2.85 14.03 -24.21
CA ASN A 246 -4.28 13.93 -24.56
C ASN A 246 -5.20 14.24 -23.37
N ASN A 247 -4.62 14.75 -22.27
CA ASN A 247 -5.33 15.02 -21.02
C ASN A 247 -5.93 13.75 -20.36
N VAL A 248 -5.28 12.60 -20.58
CA VAL A 248 -5.60 11.34 -19.89
C VAL A 248 -4.70 11.22 -18.67
N LYS A 249 -5.31 11.13 -17.49
CA LYS A 249 -4.59 10.85 -16.24
C LYS A 249 -4.44 9.34 -16.07
N HIS A 250 -3.22 8.88 -15.90
CA HIS A 250 -2.87 7.50 -15.64
C HIS A 250 -2.52 7.29 -14.17
N VAL A 251 -3.06 6.24 -13.57
CA VAL A 251 -2.74 5.84 -12.20
C VAL A 251 -2.37 4.35 -12.21
N ARG A 252 -1.22 4.05 -11.65
CA ARG A 252 -0.76 2.68 -11.43
C ARG A 252 -0.43 2.49 -9.96
N VAL A 253 -0.83 1.35 -9.39
CA VAL A 253 -0.51 0.94 -8.02
C VAL A 253 0.13 -0.45 -8.03
N CYS A 254 1.22 -0.60 -7.31
CA CYS A 254 1.99 -1.83 -7.24
C CYS A 254 2.42 -2.13 -5.80
N ASN A 255 2.55 -3.41 -5.48
CA ASN A 255 3.07 -3.87 -4.18
C ASN A 255 4.60 -3.79 -4.07
N VAL A 256 5.29 -3.46 -5.17
CA VAL A 256 6.74 -3.23 -5.21
C VAL A 256 7.06 -1.97 -6.01
N LYS A 257 8.22 -1.37 -5.74
CA LYS A 257 8.73 -0.25 -6.52
C LYS A 257 9.29 -0.76 -7.86
N LEU A 258 8.57 -0.51 -8.96
CA LEU A 258 8.96 -0.99 -10.30
C LEU A 258 10.05 -0.12 -10.95
N ASP A 259 9.99 1.20 -10.74
CA ASP A 259 10.97 2.17 -11.22
C ASP A 259 10.97 3.40 -10.27
N ASP A 260 11.79 4.41 -10.58
CA ASP A 260 11.91 5.59 -9.73
C ASP A 260 10.70 6.54 -9.76
N ASP A 261 9.76 6.36 -10.69
CA ASP A 261 8.51 7.13 -10.72
C ASP A 261 7.45 6.56 -9.77
N TYR A 262 7.59 5.29 -9.37
CA TYR A 262 6.73 4.70 -8.35
C TYR A 262 7.12 5.19 -6.97
N LYS A 263 6.20 5.88 -6.32
CA LYS A 263 6.39 6.51 -5.00
C LYS A 263 5.40 5.95 -3.99
N CYS A 264 5.82 5.86 -2.74
CA CYS A 264 4.97 5.44 -1.61
C CYS A 264 4.83 6.58 -0.59
N TYR A 265 4.53 7.79 -1.06
CA TYR A 265 4.48 9.00 -0.23
C TYR A 265 3.59 8.87 1.00
N GLN A 266 2.46 8.15 0.90
CA GLN A 266 1.57 7.83 2.01
C GLN A 266 2.21 6.90 3.06
N HIS A 267 3.28 6.18 2.73
CA HIS A 267 4.04 5.31 3.63
C HIS A 267 5.39 5.91 4.04
N MET A 268 5.50 7.23 4.03
CA MET A 268 6.73 7.91 4.44
C MET A 268 6.57 8.55 5.82
N TYR A 269 7.52 8.31 6.72
CA TYR A 269 7.61 9.01 7.99
C TYR A 269 9.07 9.34 8.31
N ASN A 270 9.37 10.60 8.59
CA ASN A 270 10.74 11.09 8.85
C ASN A 270 11.76 10.60 7.81
N GLY A 271 11.40 10.64 6.52
CA GLY A 271 12.27 10.24 5.41
C GLY A 271 12.48 8.74 5.26
N LYS A 272 11.75 7.90 6.00
CA LYS A 272 11.80 6.44 5.90
C LYS A 272 10.52 5.88 5.34
N GLU A 273 10.62 4.85 4.50
CA GLU A 273 9.48 4.06 4.07
C GLU A 273 9.03 3.13 5.19
N LEU A 274 7.72 3.12 5.43
CA LEU A 274 7.05 2.21 6.36
C LEU A 274 6.43 1.04 5.58
N ASP A 275 6.48 -0.16 6.14
CA ASP A 275 5.86 -1.34 5.52
C ASP A 275 4.34 -1.34 5.65
N VAL A 276 3.83 -0.66 6.67
CA VAL A 276 2.41 -0.47 6.94
C VAL A 276 2.14 0.93 7.46
N ILE A 277 0.91 1.41 7.24
CA ILE A 277 0.35 2.61 7.88
C ILE A 277 -0.99 2.28 8.50
N TYR A 278 -1.42 3.11 9.44
CA TYR A 278 -2.69 2.95 10.14
C TYR A 278 -3.56 4.18 9.94
N LEU A 279 -4.76 3.99 9.40
CA LEU A 279 -5.77 5.05 9.29
C LEU A 279 -6.88 4.81 10.32
N PRO A 280 -7.46 5.87 10.91
CA PRO A 280 -8.51 5.73 11.92
C PRO A 280 -9.78 5.15 11.32
N MET A 281 -10.36 4.13 11.97
CA MET A 281 -11.66 3.56 11.55
C MET A 281 -12.79 4.56 11.71
N PHE A 282 -12.68 5.46 12.67
CA PHE A 282 -13.71 6.44 13.03
C PHE A 282 -13.13 7.84 13.08
N GLU A 283 -14.00 8.82 12.84
CA GLU A 283 -13.68 10.23 13.09
C GLU A 283 -13.17 10.42 14.52
N GLY A 284 -12.17 11.28 14.69
CA GLY A 284 -11.54 11.54 15.98
C GLY A 284 -12.53 12.08 17.01
N SER A 285 -12.53 11.52 18.20
CA SER A 285 -13.33 11.97 19.35
C SER A 285 -12.39 12.38 20.49
N TYR A 286 -12.70 13.50 21.17
CA TYR A 286 -11.86 14.03 22.24
C TYR A 286 -12.23 13.41 23.60
N ILE A 287 -11.41 12.47 24.07
CA ILE A 287 -11.63 11.72 25.30
C ILE A 287 -10.44 11.95 26.23
N ASN A 288 -10.65 12.53 27.39
CA ASN A 288 -9.61 12.78 28.40
C ASN A 288 -8.35 13.47 27.80
N LYS A 289 -8.56 14.53 27.01
CA LYS A 289 -7.51 15.30 26.32
C LYS A 289 -6.76 14.55 25.21
N THR A 290 -7.21 13.38 24.83
CA THR A 290 -6.66 12.57 23.74
C THR A 290 -7.66 12.43 22.61
N VAL A 291 -7.25 12.57 21.37
CA VAL A 291 -8.08 12.27 20.20
C VAL A 291 -8.06 10.77 19.96
N ARG A 292 -9.23 10.16 19.93
CA ARG A 292 -9.39 8.71 19.87
C ARG A 292 -10.29 8.29 18.72
N SER A 293 -9.92 7.19 18.06
CA SER A 293 -10.76 6.47 17.10
C SER A 293 -11.45 5.31 17.82
N ILE A 294 -12.60 5.60 18.42
CA ILE A 294 -13.40 4.66 19.25
C ILE A 294 -14.87 4.79 18.85
N ALA A 295 -15.61 3.68 18.81
CA ALA A 295 -17.03 3.67 18.48
C ALA A 295 -17.90 4.21 19.63
N GLY A 296 -19.07 4.75 19.29
CA GLY A 296 -20.07 5.26 20.24
C GLY A 296 -19.78 6.67 20.77
N GLN A 297 -18.75 7.33 20.28
CA GLN A 297 -18.36 8.66 20.72
C GLN A 297 -18.99 9.76 19.85
N THR A 298 -18.95 11.00 20.35
CA THR A 298 -19.25 12.17 19.53
C THR A 298 -17.95 12.62 18.88
N PRO A 299 -17.89 12.69 17.55
CA PRO A 299 -16.71 13.19 16.86
C PRO A 299 -16.39 14.64 17.27
N MET A 300 -15.10 15.00 17.22
CA MET A 300 -14.66 16.37 17.49
C MET A 300 -15.27 17.35 16.50
N ASN A 301 -15.66 18.52 17.01
CA ASN A 301 -16.05 19.66 16.19
C ASN A 301 -15.73 20.95 16.94
N THR A 302 -15.69 22.07 16.23
CA THR A 302 -15.43 23.41 16.79
C THR A 302 -14.09 23.59 17.48
N ASN A 303 -13.19 22.63 17.41
CA ASN A 303 -11.84 22.71 17.99
C ASN A 303 -10.88 23.40 17.03
N THR A 304 -9.83 24.03 17.57
CA THR A 304 -8.71 24.53 16.75
C THR A 304 -7.84 23.38 16.27
N GLY A 305 -7.15 23.53 15.13
CA GLY A 305 -6.19 22.53 14.67
C GLY A 305 -5.09 22.24 15.68
N GLU A 306 -4.65 23.27 16.46
CA GLU A 306 -3.69 23.08 17.54
C GLU A 306 -4.21 22.15 18.65
N THR A 307 -5.48 22.35 19.08
CA THR A 307 -6.10 21.48 20.10
C THR A 307 -6.23 20.05 19.59
N GLU A 308 -6.59 19.86 18.33
CA GLU A 308 -6.68 18.54 17.69
C GLU A 308 -5.30 17.89 17.63
N LEU A 309 -4.26 18.62 17.20
CA LEU A 309 -2.89 18.11 17.13
C LEU A 309 -2.36 17.67 18.49
N ILE A 310 -2.51 18.52 19.53
CA ILE A 310 -2.10 18.17 20.89
C ILE A 310 -2.82 16.90 21.36
N GLY A 311 -4.13 16.78 21.07
CA GLY A 311 -4.90 15.60 21.40
C GLY A 311 -4.48 14.34 20.62
N ILE A 312 -4.07 14.48 19.36
CA ILE A 312 -3.55 13.36 18.56
C ILE A 312 -2.20 12.92 19.13
N GLN A 313 -1.28 13.86 19.39
CA GLN A 313 0.06 13.58 19.93
C GLN A 313 0.03 13.02 21.35
N ALA A 314 -1.06 13.23 22.09
CA ALA A 314 -1.28 12.61 23.41
C ALA A 314 -1.38 11.08 23.36
N ASN A 315 -1.60 10.47 22.19
CA ASN A 315 -1.49 9.02 22.00
C ASN A 315 -0.02 8.53 22.00
N GLY A 316 0.94 9.41 21.67
CA GLY A 316 2.36 9.04 21.64
C GLY A 316 3.07 9.51 20.38
N ALA A 317 4.35 9.14 20.24
CA ALA A 317 5.16 9.48 19.08
C ALA A 317 4.65 8.75 17.82
N GLY A 318 4.62 9.46 16.69
CA GLY A 318 4.15 8.92 15.40
C GLY A 318 2.64 9.04 15.15
N TRP A 319 1.86 9.52 16.12
CA TRP A 319 0.46 9.87 15.91
C TRP A 319 0.36 11.29 15.33
N ILE A 320 -0.24 11.38 14.14
CA ILE A 320 -0.29 12.59 13.33
C ILE A 320 -1.69 12.80 12.74
N PHE A 321 -1.94 13.96 12.13
CA PHE A 321 -3.14 14.14 11.30
C PHE A 321 -3.13 13.20 10.08
N ASP A 322 -4.33 12.90 9.58
CA ASP A 322 -4.49 12.30 8.26
C ASP A 322 -3.99 13.27 7.19
N ASP A 323 -3.18 12.77 6.24
CA ASP A 323 -2.57 13.60 5.24
C ASP A 323 -3.21 13.47 3.85
N PHE A 324 -2.90 14.43 2.98
CA PHE A 324 -3.42 14.46 1.61
C PHE A 324 -3.06 13.19 0.82
N MET A 325 -1.89 12.59 1.07
CA MET A 325 -1.45 11.40 0.32
C MET A 325 -2.26 10.16 0.70
N ASN A 326 -2.71 10.06 1.95
CA ASN A 326 -3.64 9.02 2.40
C ASN A 326 -5.01 9.19 1.73
N LYS A 327 -5.56 10.42 1.71
CA LYS A 327 -6.81 10.72 1.02
C LYS A 327 -6.72 10.41 -0.48
N GLN A 328 -5.59 10.76 -1.11
CA GLN A 328 -5.35 10.46 -2.52
C GLN A 328 -5.24 8.96 -2.78
N MET A 329 -4.58 8.20 -1.89
CA MET A 329 -4.48 6.74 -1.96
C MET A 329 -5.87 6.11 -1.96
N ILE A 330 -6.68 6.39 -0.95
CA ILE A 330 -8.03 5.83 -0.84
C ILE A 330 -8.88 6.21 -2.05
N LYS A 331 -8.86 7.49 -2.48
CA LYS A 331 -9.58 7.94 -3.67
C LYS A 331 -9.20 7.13 -4.92
N ASP A 332 -7.89 6.95 -5.16
CA ASP A 332 -7.42 6.22 -6.35
C ASP A 332 -7.84 4.75 -6.29
N LEU A 333 -7.80 4.10 -5.12
CA LEU A 333 -8.28 2.72 -4.94
C LEU A 333 -9.80 2.61 -5.16
N LEU A 334 -10.60 3.57 -4.68
CA LEU A 334 -12.04 3.58 -4.91
C LEU A 334 -12.37 3.74 -6.40
N PHE A 335 -11.73 4.69 -7.09
CA PHE A 335 -11.91 4.91 -8.52
C PHE A 335 -11.49 3.68 -9.34
N LEU A 336 -10.36 3.07 -8.98
CA LEU A 336 -9.86 1.85 -9.58
C LEU A 336 -10.86 0.69 -9.45
N MET A 337 -11.31 0.38 -8.24
CA MET A 337 -12.20 -0.75 -7.98
C MET A 337 -13.61 -0.54 -8.55
N ALA A 338 -14.12 0.68 -8.48
CA ALA A 338 -15.44 1.03 -8.99
C ALA A 338 -15.48 1.23 -10.51
N ARG A 339 -14.32 1.44 -11.14
CA ARG A 339 -14.21 1.90 -12.54
C ARG A 339 -15.09 3.13 -12.79
N SER A 340 -15.08 4.05 -11.84
CA SER A 340 -15.93 5.24 -11.85
C SER A 340 -15.35 6.33 -10.95
N SER A 341 -15.52 7.58 -11.32
CA SER A 341 -15.21 8.72 -10.45
C SER A 341 -16.41 9.17 -9.59
N ASP A 342 -17.57 8.52 -9.74
CA ASP A 342 -18.74 8.75 -8.89
C ASP A 342 -18.77 7.75 -7.72
N ALA A 343 -18.12 8.12 -6.62
CA ALA A 343 -18.05 7.27 -5.43
C ALA A 343 -19.43 7.06 -4.79
N GLN A 344 -20.29 8.07 -4.76
CA GLN A 344 -21.61 7.97 -4.11
C GLN A 344 -22.53 6.96 -4.80
N SER A 345 -22.54 6.93 -6.12
CA SER A 345 -23.32 5.94 -6.87
C SER A 345 -22.80 4.51 -6.72
N LYS A 346 -21.53 4.34 -6.33
CA LYS A 346 -20.85 3.04 -6.25
C LYS A 346 -20.73 2.49 -4.83
N PHE A 347 -20.60 3.36 -3.84
CA PHE A 347 -20.35 2.96 -2.45
C PHE A 347 -21.43 3.40 -1.47
N GLY A 348 -22.41 4.18 -1.91
CA GLY A 348 -23.48 4.72 -1.07
C GLY A 348 -23.40 6.23 -0.87
N ASN A 349 -24.50 6.83 -0.44
CA ASN A 349 -24.61 8.29 -0.38
C ASN A 349 -23.82 8.92 0.79
N GLY A 350 -23.55 8.21 1.86
CA GLY A 350 -23.08 8.80 3.10
C GLY A 350 -24.13 9.70 3.76
N HIS A 351 -23.77 10.38 4.82
CA HIS A 351 -24.61 11.40 5.44
C HIS A 351 -24.68 12.66 4.56
N LYS A 352 -25.89 12.97 4.04
CA LYS A 352 -26.09 14.09 3.10
C LYS A 352 -26.17 15.46 3.77
N SER A 353 -26.50 15.51 5.04
CA SER A 353 -26.56 16.73 5.84
C SER A 353 -25.71 16.52 7.08
N GLY A 354 -24.44 16.88 6.95
CA GLY A 354 -23.59 16.96 8.13
C GLY A 354 -24.27 17.85 9.17
N GLY A 355 -24.37 17.33 10.38
CA GLY A 355 -24.92 18.10 11.47
C GLY A 355 -24.10 19.33 11.73
N THR A 356 -24.59 20.48 11.28
CA THR A 356 -23.94 21.77 11.53
C THR A 356 -24.14 22.26 12.96
N ALA A 357 -25.11 21.70 13.69
CA ALA A 357 -25.37 22.01 15.10
C ALA A 357 -24.74 20.93 16.00
N ALA A 358 -24.12 21.35 17.11
CA ALA A 358 -23.42 20.44 18.04
C ALA A 358 -24.28 19.28 18.58
N GLY A 359 -25.61 19.39 18.54
CA GLY A 359 -26.54 18.33 18.93
C GLY A 359 -26.99 17.36 17.85
N SER A 360 -26.56 17.55 16.60
CA SER A 360 -26.97 16.72 15.45
C SER A 360 -25.85 15.83 14.91
N LEU A 361 -24.73 15.74 15.63
CA LEU A 361 -23.60 14.92 15.21
C LEU A 361 -23.91 13.43 15.35
N PHE A 362 -23.62 12.69 14.30
CA PHE A 362 -23.69 11.23 14.34
C PHE A 362 -22.63 10.67 15.27
N LYS A 363 -22.98 9.63 16.00
CA LYS A 363 -22.00 8.90 16.81
C LYS A 363 -21.11 8.05 15.90
N THR A 364 -19.83 7.94 16.26
CA THR A 364 -18.90 7.02 15.62
C THR A 364 -19.34 5.56 15.79
N GLY A 365 -19.00 4.70 14.84
CA GLY A 365 -19.24 3.27 14.95
C GLY A 365 -20.70 2.84 14.80
N THR A 366 -21.52 3.61 14.06
CA THR A 366 -22.92 3.26 13.80
C THR A 366 -23.07 2.02 12.91
N ILE A 367 -22.03 1.69 12.15
CA ILE A 367 -21.96 0.53 11.25
C ILE A 367 -20.73 -0.36 11.56
N LYS A 368 -20.28 -0.37 12.83
CA LYS A 368 -19.14 -1.20 13.28
C LYS A 368 -19.36 -2.71 13.15
N ASP A 369 -20.59 -3.15 12.98
CA ASP A 369 -21.02 -4.52 12.71
C ASP A 369 -21.11 -4.84 11.21
N LYS A 370 -20.56 -4.01 10.34
CA LYS A 370 -20.54 -4.20 8.89
C LYS A 370 -19.12 -4.49 8.40
N GLY A 371 -19.03 -5.22 7.27
CA GLY A 371 -17.75 -5.60 6.67
C GLY A 371 -16.91 -4.43 6.16
N MET A 372 -15.90 -4.76 5.36
CA MET A 372 -14.91 -3.82 4.81
C MET A 372 -15.54 -2.64 4.05
N PHE A 373 -16.65 -2.89 3.38
CA PHE A 373 -17.44 -1.90 2.64
C PHE A 373 -18.91 -2.01 3.02
N TYR A 374 -19.53 -0.87 3.22
CA TYR A 374 -20.96 -0.77 3.45
C TYR A 374 -21.46 0.59 3.01
N GLY A 375 -22.62 0.64 2.36
CA GLY A 375 -23.26 1.88 2.01
C GLY A 375 -24.60 1.66 1.33
N THR A 376 -25.55 2.55 1.57
CA THR A 376 -26.88 2.51 0.99
C THR A 376 -27.22 3.80 0.26
N SER A 377 -28.36 3.83 -0.44
CA SER A 377 -28.90 5.04 -1.02
C SER A 377 -29.53 5.97 0.04
N GLY A 378 -29.63 5.52 1.29
CA GLY A 378 -30.15 6.30 2.40
C GLY A 378 -29.18 7.36 2.93
N ASN A 379 -29.64 8.12 3.92
CA ASN A 379 -28.83 9.09 4.66
C ASN A 379 -28.22 8.42 5.91
N VAL A 380 -27.27 7.55 5.69
CA VAL A 380 -26.59 6.74 6.70
C VAL A 380 -25.08 6.77 6.48
N ALA A 381 -24.31 6.36 7.48
CA ALA A 381 -22.87 6.24 7.35
C ALA A 381 -22.47 5.36 6.16
N VAL A 382 -21.36 5.68 5.52
CA VAL A 382 -20.69 4.87 4.51
C VAL A 382 -19.40 4.31 5.08
N LYS A 383 -19.04 3.10 4.69
CA LYS A 383 -17.77 2.49 5.08
C LYS A 383 -17.01 2.05 3.82
N VAL A 384 -15.75 2.44 3.73
CA VAL A 384 -14.81 2.01 2.69
C VAL A 384 -13.51 1.58 3.35
N PHE A 385 -13.02 0.37 3.05
CA PHE A 385 -11.84 -0.21 3.71
C PHE A 385 -11.93 -0.12 5.25
N TRP A 386 -13.08 -0.39 5.84
CA TRP A 386 -13.41 -0.21 7.27
C TRP A 386 -13.32 1.23 7.80
N LEU A 387 -13.01 2.22 6.98
CA LEU A 387 -13.06 3.63 7.34
C LEU A 387 -14.53 4.08 7.30
N GLU A 388 -15.11 4.40 8.45
CA GLU A 388 -16.51 4.87 8.58
C GLU A 388 -16.57 6.38 8.32
N ASN A 389 -17.62 6.83 7.65
CA ASN A 389 -17.84 8.23 7.26
C ASN A 389 -16.69 8.81 6.41
N TYR A 390 -16.07 8.00 5.57
CA TYR A 390 -14.96 8.47 4.71
C TYR A 390 -15.35 9.68 3.85
N TYR A 391 -16.61 9.82 3.49
CA TYR A 391 -17.20 11.00 2.89
C TYR A 391 -18.66 11.18 3.38
N GLY A 392 -19.19 12.39 3.25
CA GLY A 392 -20.43 12.82 3.88
C GLY A 392 -20.13 13.41 5.27
N ASP A 393 -21.10 13.56 6.12
CA ASP A 393 -21.07 14.10 7.46
C ASP A 393 -20.34 15.46 7.62
N ARG A 394 -18.99 15.49 7.59
CA ARG A 394 -18.20 16.70 7.89
C ARG A 394 -17.01 16.93 6.98
N TRP A 395 -16.44 18.13 7.15
CA TRP A 395 -15.16 18.51 6.60
C TRP A 395 -14.04 18.02 7.51
N ASP A 396 -13.17 17.18 6.98
CA ASP A 396 -11.96 16.73 7.67
C ASP A 396 -10.82 17.73 7.48
N ARG A 397 -10.06 17.97 8.55
CA ARG A 397 -8.76 18.62 8.40
C ARG A 397 -7.78 17.64 7.79
N THR A 398 -7.09 18.10 6.76
CA THR A 398 -6.09 17.30 6.05
C THR A 398 -4.76 18.03 6.07
N ASP A 399 -3.69 17.35 6.48
CA ASP A 399 -2.34 17.88 6.44
C ASP A 399 -1.67 17.65 5.08
N GLY A 400 -0.49 18.24 4.89
CA GLY A 400 0.33 18.02 3.69
C GLY A 400 -0.19 18.66 2.41
N ILE A 401 -1.20 19.54 2.46
CA ILE A 401 -1.69 20.30 1.31
C ILE A 401 -1.79 21.80 1.63
N MET A 402 -1.30 22.63 0.73
CA MET A 402 -1.38 24.09 0.81
C MET A 402 -1.72 24.67 -0.55
N TYR A 403 -2.50 25.75 -0.54
CA TYR A 403 -2.74 26.57 -1.72
C TYR A 403 -1.96 27.88 -1.62
N ASN A 404 -1.10 28.16 -2.59
CA ASN A 404 -0.31 29.39 -2.64
C ASN A 404 -0.19 29.90 -4.07
N ASN A 405 -0.59 31.15 -4.30
CA ASN A 405 -0.47 31.86 -5.60
C ASN A 405 -0.99 31.06 -6.81
N GLY A 406 -2.16 30.42 -6.70
CA GLY A 406 -2.72 29.63 -7.80
C GLY A 406 -2.17 28.22 -7.92
N HIS A 407 -1.22 27.83 -7.08
CA HIS A 407 -0.63 26.48 -7.07
C HIS A 407 -1.09 25.69 -5.85
N VAL A 408 -1.39 24.42 -6.07
CA VAL A 408 -1.55 23.43 -5.00
C VAL A 408 -0.18 22.84 -4.70
N ILE A 409 0.29 23.04 -3.48
CA ILE A 409 1.55 22.48 -2.99
C ILE A 409 1.22 21.30 -2.10
N VAL A 410 1.79 20.14 -2.42
CA VAL A 410 1.62 18.92 -1.64
C VAL A 410 2.95 18.55 -1.01
N LYS A 411 2.97 18.37 0.31
CA LYS A 411 4.11 17.87 1.06
C LYS A 411 3.91 16.38 1.31
N PRO A 412 4.66 15.50 0.67
CA PRO A 412 4.42 14.05 0.73
C PRO A 412 5.05 13.39 1.97
N THR A 413 5.26 14.12 3.04
CA THR A 413 5.80 13.57 4.29
C THR A 413 5.25 14.34 5.47
N SER A 414 4.86 13.64 6.50
CA SER A 414 4.47 14.17 7.79
C SER A 414 5.68 14.69 8.60
N ILE A 415 6.57 15.46 7.97
CA ILE A 415 7.58 16.20 8.71
C ILE A 415 6.90 17.46 9.23
N TRP A 416 6.63 17.49 10.51
CA TRP A 416 6.20 18.66 11.23
C TRP A 416 7.35 19.67 11.31
N ASP A 417 7.63 20.39 10.25
CA ASP A 417 8.13 21.74 10.37
C ASP A 417 6.91 22.64 10.61
N ILE A 418 6.68 22.97 11.87
CA ILE A 418 5.56 23.80 12.37
C ILE A 418 5.65 25.25 11.85
N CYS A 419 6.44 25.52 10.85
CA CYS A 419 6.58 26.84 10.26
C CYS A 419 5.88 26.94 8.91
N TRP A 420 4.54 26.97 8.96
CA TRP A 420 3.78 27.70 7.97
C TRP A 420 3.70 29.16 8.44
N THR A 421 4.77 29.93 8.32
CA THR A 421 4.71 31.40 8.42
C THR A 421 4.44 32.01 7.06
#